data_1f73118793b174cbb4dc0fa884f2703a
#
_entry.id   1f73118793b174cbb4dc0fa884f2703a
#
_cell.length_a   1.000
_cell.length_b   1.000
_cell.length_c   1.000
_cell.angle_alpha   90.00
_cell.angle_beta   90.00
_cell.angle_gamma   90.00
#
_symmetry.space_group_name_H-M   'P 1'
#
loop_
_entity.id
_entity.type
_entity.pdbx_description
1 polymer ?
#
loop_
_entity_poly.entity_id
_entity_poly.type
_entity_poly.pdbx_seq_one_letter_code
_entity_poly.pdbx_strand_id
1 'polypeptide(L)'
;KACILTVQYSTVQYRQDLIRLLTWVFGPIKVELGAICDFTRGNGLQKKDFVNEGYPVIHYGQIYTFYGLSARVTKSFVSPEVGQKLKKAKTGDVIVATTSENIEDVGKALVWEGAEDVCIGAHSCVLHTEQNSKYLLYYFQTTVFQKQKEKLVIGTKVIELYPKNLEKAIIILPSVHEQERIVSILDKFDTLTSDLTQGLPKEIEQRQKQYEYWRDLLLNFP
;
A
#
# COMPACT_ATOMS: atom_id res chain seq x y z
N LYS A 1 -4.05 50.95 -11.68
CA LYS A 1 -3.98 49.75 -12.56
C LYS A 1 -3.77 48.55 -11.65
N ALA A 2 -4.86 47.86 -11.34
CA ALA A 2 -4.80 46.58 -10.61
C ALA A 2 -4.15 45.52 -11.56
N CYS A 3 -3.01 44.96 -11.16
CA CYS A 3 -2.41 43.85 -11.85
C CYS A 3 -3.21 42.60 -11.48
N ILE A 4 -4.09 42.15 -12.37
CA ILE A 4 -4.77 40.87 -12.22
C ILE A 4 -3.74 39.79 -12.53
N LEU A 5 -3.15 39.21 -11.51
CA LEU A 5 -2.39 37.97 -11.60
C LEU A 5 -3.34 36.86 -12.01
N THR A 6 -3.40 36.53 -13.29
CA THR A 6 -4.12 35.35 -13.78
C THR A 6 -3.24 34.14 -13.48
N VAL A 7 -3.43 33.54 -12.32
CA VAL A 7 -2.80 32.25 -11.98
C VAL A 7 -3.58 31.19 -12.73
N GLN A 8 -3.02 30.63 -13.79
CA GLN A 8 -3.55 29.44 -14.45
C GLN A 8 -3.24 28.21 -13.58
N TYR A 9 -4.14 27.86 -12.69
CA TYR A 9 -4.08 26.57 -11.99
C TYR A 9 -4.53 25.46 -12.95
N SER A 10 -3.78 24.34 -12.95
CA SER A 10 -4.28 23.12 -13.56
C SER A 10 -5.51 22.64 -12.78
N THR A 11 -6.45 21.95 -13.42
CA THR A 11 -7.66 21.41 -12.75
C THR A 11 -7.30 20.50 -11.58
N VAL A 12 -6.16 19.80 -11.67
CA VAL A 12 -5.64 18.93 -10.60
C VAL A 12 -5.18 19.76 -9.41
N GLN A 13 -4.38 20.82 -9.63
CA GLN A 13 -3.89 21.69 -8.56
C GLN A 13 -5.05 22.37 -7.80
N TYR A 14 -6.05 22.88 -8.52
CA TYR A 14 -7.24 23.49 -7.91
C TYR A 14 -7.99 22.50 -7.02
N ARG A 15 -8.14 21.23 -7.48
CA ARG A 15 -8.79 20.16 -6.70
C ARG A 15 -8.04 19.89 -5.39
N GLN A 16 -6.72 19.79 -5.42
CA GLN A 16 -5.90 19.54 -4.23
C GLN A 16 -5.94 20.71 -3.24
N ASP A 17 -5.85 21.94 -3.73
CA ASP A 17 -5.92 23.13 -2.87
C ASP A 17 -7.29 23.26 -2.18
N LEU A 18 -8.37 22.91 -2.88
CA LEU A 18 -9.71 22.86 -2.31
C LEU A 18 -9.81 21.81 -1.20
N ILE A 19 -9.27 20.61 -1.41
CA ILE A 19 -9.24 19.53 -0.41
C ILE A 19 -8.44 19.97 0.83
N ARG A 20 -7.28 20.59 0.64
CA ARG A 20 -6.48 21.15 1.75
C ARG A 20 -7.26 22.18 2.55
N LEU A 21 -7.94 23.11 1.87
CA LEU A 21 -8.78 24.11 2.52
C LEU A 21 -9.93 23.47 3.30
N LEU A 22 -10.64 22.51 2.69
CA LEU A 22 -11.77 21.83 3.34
C LEU A 22 -11.33 21.06 4.59
N THR A 23 -10.22 20.33 4.51
CA THR A 23 -9.68 19.59 5.64
C THR A 23 -9.16 20.50 6.75
N TRP A 24 -8.66 21.69 6.41
CA TRP A 24 -8.25 22.68 7.39
C TRP A 24 -9.42 23.34 8.11
N VAL A 25 -10.48 23.69 7.36
CA VAL A 25 -11.65 24.41 7.92
C VAL A 25 -12.58 23.47 8.70
N PHE A 26 -12.87 22.29 8.17
CA PHE A 26 -13.90 21.38 8.68
C PHE A 26 -13.31 20.14 9.41
N GLY A 27 -11.99 19.98 9.44
CA GLY A 27 -11.37 18.76 9.93
C GLY A 27 -11.50 17.60 8.93
N PRO A 28 -11.54 16.34 9.39
CA PRO A 28 -11.62 15.18 8.51
C PRO A 28 -12.90 15.18 7.66
N ILE A 29 -12.74 15.03 6.35
CA ILE A 29 -13.83 14.98 5.37
C ILE A 29 -13.95 13.60 4.74
N LYS A 30 -15.14 13.28 4.21
CA LYS A 30 -15.35 12.08 3.40
C LYS A 30 -15.14 12.42 1.93
N VAL A 31 -14.27 11.68 1.25
CA VAL A 31 -13.95 11.88 -0.16
C VAL A 31 -13.90 10.55 -0.90
N GLU A 32 -14.24 10.54 -2.18
CA GLU A 32 -13.96 9.40 -3.05
C GLU A 32 -12.47 9.33 -3.38
N LEU A 33 -11.91 8.13 -3.49
CA LEU A 33 -10.51 7.93 -3.88
C LEU A 33 -10.19 8.61 -5.22
N GLY A 34 -11.11 8.58 -6.18
CA GLY A 34 -10.97 9.27 -7.46
C GLY A 34 -10.85 10.79 -7.36
N ALA A 35 -11.23 11.40 -6.22
CA ALA A 35 -11.04 12.83 -6.00
C ALA A 35 -9.61 13.19 -5.56
N ILE A 36 -8.84 12.23 -5.05
CA ILE A 36 -7.50 12.46 -4.47
C ILE A 36 -6.39 11.64 -5.12
N CYS A 37 -6.72 10.68 -5.99
CA CYS A 37 -5.76 9.84 -6.69
C CYS A 37 -6.02 9.87 -8.19
N ASP A 38 -4.94 9.80 -8.96
CA ASP A 38 -4.98 9.47 -10.39
C ASP A 38 -4.65 7.99 -10.56
N PHE A 39 -5.45 7.27 -11.37
CA PHE A 39 -5.38 5.83 -11.51
C PHE A 39 -4.74 5.42 -12.83
N THR A 40 -3.72 4.58 -12.78
CA THR A 40 -3.09 4.00 -13.98
C THR A 40 -3.13 2.48 -13.91
N ARG A 41 -3.94 1.84 -14.74
CA ARG A 41 -3.96 0.37 -14.84
C ARG A 41 -2.70 -0.10 -15.57
N GLY A 42 -2.06 -1.13 -15.02
CA GLY A 42 -0.93 -1.80 -15.66
C GLY A 42 -1.32 -2.57 -16.92
N ASN A 43 -0.33 -3.08 -17.61
CA ASN A 43 -0.50 -3.77 -18.90
C ASN A 43 0.46 -4.95 -19.06
N GLY A 44 0.18 -5.83 -19.96
CA GLY A 44 0.97 -6.75 -20.76
C GLY A 44 2.02 -7.67 -20.12
N LEU A 45 2.19 -7.74 -18.79
CA LEU A 45 3.20 -8.57 -18.15
C LEU A 45 2.77 -10.04 -18.05
N GLN A 46 3.64 -10.97 -18.49
CA GLN A 46 3.46 -12.41 -18.34
C GLN A 46 4.60 -13.04 -17.54
N LYS A 47 4.37 -14.18 -16.90
CA LYS A 47 5.42 -14.88 -16.11
C LYS A 47 6.67 -15.25 -16.95
N LYS A 48 6.50 -15.51 -18.24
CA LYS A 48 7.61 -15.81 -19.16
C LYS A 48 8.53 -14.62 -19.44
N ASP A 49 8.08 -13.41 -19.13
CA ASP A 49 8.83 -12.17 -19.39
C ASP A 49 9.85 -11.86 -18.27
N PHE A 50 9.82 -12.64 -17.19
CA PHE A 50 10.76 -12.46 -16.08
C PHE A 50 12.17 -12.91 -16.46
N VAL A 51 13.14 -12.09 -16.05
CA VAL A 51 14.58 -12.32 -16.21
C VAL A 51 15.28 -12.14 -14.86
N ASN A 52 16.54 -12.58 -14.77
CA ASN A 52 17.31 -12.45 -13.53
C ASN A 52 17.75 -11.01 -13.25
N GLU A 53 17.96 -10.20 -14.29
CA GLU A 53 18.42 -8.81 -14.20
C GLU A 53 17.76 -7.96 -15.29
N GLY A 54 17.50 -6.67 -15.01
CA GLY A 54 16.88 -5.77 -15.96
C GLY A 54 16.05 -4.67 -15.28
N TYR A 55 14.96 -4.27 -15.89
CA TYR A 55 14.04 -3.29 -15.28
C TYR A 55 13.29 -3.92 -14.11
N PRO A 56 13.23 -3.22 -12.95
CA PRO A 56 12.48 -3.69 -11.79
C PRO A 56 10.99 -3.80 -12.11
N VAL A 57 10.35 -4.89 -11.66
CA VAL A 57 8.93 -5.12 -11.90
C VAL A 57 8.26 -5.72 -10.66
N ILE A 58 7.04 -5.28 -10.37
CA ILE A 58 6.17 -5.86 -9.35
C ILE A 58 5.02 -6.59 -10.02
N HIS A 59 4.96 -7.91 -9.78
CA HIS A 59 3.83 -8.73 -10.18
C HIS A 59 2.73 -8.69 -9.11
N TYR A 60 1.47 -8.59 -9.52
CA TYR A 60 0.33 -8.45 -8.60
C TYR A 60 0.30 -9.50 -7.48
N GLY A 61 0.62 -10.76 -7.80
CA GLY A 61 0.68 -11.84 -6.82
C GLY A 61 1.76 -11.64 -5.75
N GLN A 62 2.84 -10.92 -6.06
CA GLN A 62 3.90 -10.62 -5.09
C GLN A 62 3.46 -9.57 -4.07
N ILE A 63 2.48 -8.74 -4.39
CA ILE A 63 1.94 -7.71 -3.47
C ILE A 63 1.36 -8.38 -2.22
N TYR A 64 0.70 -9.53 -2.36
CA TYR A 64 0.07 -10.20 -1.23
C TYR A 64 0.81 -11.46 -0.73
N THR A 65 1.86 -11.92 -1.45
CA THR A 65 2.62 -13.11 -1.05
C THR A 65 4.03 -12.83 -0.56
N PHE A 66 4.60 -11.66 -0.90
CA PHE A 66 6.02 -11.38 -0.66
C PHE A 66 6.27 -10.01 -0.02
N TYR A 67 5.65 -8.94 -0.53
CA TYR A 67 5.89 -7.60 -0.02
C TYR A 67 5.03 -7.29 1.21
N GLY A 68 5.57 -6.42 2.08
CA GLY A 68 4.81 -5.78 3.15
C GLY A 68 4.10 -4.51 2.68
N LEU A 69 3.95 -3.54 3.58
CA LEU A 69 3.30 -2.25 3.29
C LEU A 69 4.12 -1.36 2.35
N SER A 70 5.42 -1.55 2.24
CA SER A 70 6.27 -0.84 1.29
C SER A 70 7.36 -1.74 0.72
N ALA A 71 7.90 -1.34 -0.42
CA ALA A 71 9.03 -2.01 -1.06
C ALA A 71 10.00 -0.99 -1.66
N ARG A 72 11.30 -1.23 -1.49
CA ARG A 72 12.40 -0.40 -2.07
C ARG A 72 13.14 -1.11 -3.18
N VAL A 73 13.07 -2.43 -3.19
CA VAL A 73 13.69 -3.30 -4.18
C VAL A 73 12.67 -4.31 -4.68
N THR A 74 12.82 -4.77 -5.91
CA THR A 74 11.93 -5.77 -6.48
C THR A 74 12.53 -7.17 -6.40
N LYS A 75 11.64 -8.16 -6.29
CA LYS A 75 12.00 -9.58 -6.39
C LYS A 75 12.22 -10.03 -7.83
N SER A 76 11.63 -9.33 -8.80
CA SER A 76 11.57 -9.75 -10.20
C SER A 76 11.98 -8.61 -11.12
N PHE A 77 12.51 -8.99 -12.29
CA PHE A 77 12.96 -8.07 -13.33
C PHE A 77 12.41 -8.51 -14.68
N VAL A 78 12.37 -7.56 -15.63
CA VAL A 78 12.03 -7.82 -17.04
C VAL A 78 13.11 -7.23 -17.95
N SER A 79 13.20 -7.76 -19.17
CA SER A 79 14.15 -7.21 -20.15
C SER A 79 13.85 -5.74 -20.47
N PRO A 80 14.84 -4.94 -20.90
CA PRO A 80 14.64 -3.56 -21.28
C PRO A 80 13.53 -3.36 -22.33
N GLU A 81 13.42 -4.27 -23.29
CA GLU A 81 12.40 -4.23 -24.34
C GLU A 81 10.98 -4.39 -23.81
N VAL A 82 10.79 -5.24 -22.81
CA VAL A 82 9.51 -5.44 -22.13
C VAL A 82 9.23 -4.26 -21.20
N GLY A 83 10.22 -3.88 -20.39
CA GLY A 83 10.09 -2.80 -19.40
C GLY A 83 9.72 -1.43 -20.01
N GLN A 84 10.20 -1.13 -21.23
CA GLN A 84 9.82 0.10 -21.95
C GLN A 84 8.32 0.15 -22.33
N LYS A 85 7.68 -1.00 -22.52
CA LYS A 85 6.26 -1.11 -22.91
C LYS A 85 5.31 -1.16 -21.73
N LEU A 86 5.82 -1.50 -20.53
CA LEU A 86 5.01 -1.61 -19.33
C LEU A 86 4.70 -0.24 -18.72
N LYS A 87 3.53 -0.15 -18.09
CA LYS A 87 3.21 0.99 -17.21
C LYS A 87 4.10 0.95 -15.97
N LYS A 88 4.37 2.13 -15.42
CA LYS A 88 5.30 2.29 -14.30
C LYS A 88 4.64 3.01 -13.14
N ALA A 89 5.09 2.66 -11.94
CA ALA A 89 4.84 3.42 -10.72
C ALA A 89 6.11 4.19 -10.34
N LYS A 90 5.95 5.40 -9.84
CA LYS A 90 7.01 6.26 -9.34
C LYS A 90 7.20 6.07 -7.85
N THR A 91 8.33 6.54 -7.32
CA THR A 91 8.54 6.63 -5.86
C THR A 91 7.40 7.39 -5.20
N GLY A 92 6.82 6.81 -4.15
CA GLY A 92 5.68 7.36 -3.43
C GLY A 92 4.31 6.89 -3.94
N ASP A 93 4.22 6.27 -5.11
CA ASP A 93 2.96 5.73 -5.62
C ASP A 93 2.49 4.49 -4.85
N VAL A 94 1.18 4.32 -4.78
CA VAL A 94 0.54 3.11 -4.25
C VAL A 94 0.27 2.14 -5.38
N ILE A 95 0.74 0.90 -5.25
CA ILE A 95 0.49 -0.18 -6.21
C ILE A 95 -0.51 -1.16 -5.61
N VAL A 96 -1.66 -1.32 -6.26
CA VAL A 96 -2.78 -2.17 -5.80
C VAL A 96 -2.88 -3.42 -6.67
N ALA A 97 -3.01 -4.59 -6.04
CA ALA A 97 -3.37 -5.84 -6.72
C ALA A 97 -4.87 -5.82 -7.05
N THR A 98 -5.20 -5.81 -8.34
CA THR A 98 -6.59 -5.69 -8.82
C THR A 98 -7.25 -7.02 -9.12
N THR A 99 -6.53 -8.14 -8.98
CA THR A 99 -7.04 -9.49 -9.27
C THR A 99 -6.51 -10.49 -8.25
N SER A 100 -7.36 -11.37 -7.76
CA SER A 100 -7.01 -12.50 -6.90
C SER A 100 -8.05 -13.62 -6.99
N GLU A 101 -7.73 -14.78 -6.42
CA GLU A 101 -8.68 -15.91 -6.27
C GLU A 101 -9.51 -15.79 -4.99
N ASN A 102 -9.13 -14.90 -4.06
CA ASN A 102 -9.86 -14.64 -2.83
C ASN A 102 -10.07 -13.14 -2.58
N ILE A 103 -11.05 -12.83 -1.74
CA ILE A 103 -11.47 -11.45 -1.45
C ILE A 103 -10.52 -10.72 -0.52
N GLU A 104 -9.78 -11.46 0.31
CA GLU A 104 -8.82 -10.89 1.25
C GLU A 104 -7.62 -10.29 0.53
N ASP A 105 -7.16 -10.92 -0.56
CA ASP A 105 -5.95 -10.53 -1.29
C ASP A 105 -6.22 -9.48 -2.37
N VAL A 106 -7.40 -9.51 -3.02
CA VAL A 106 -7.76 -8.47 -3.97
C VAL A 106 -7.83 -7.12 -3.25
N GLY A 107 -7.24 -6.08 -3.84
CA GLY A 107 -7.15 -4.75 -3.24
C GLY A 107 -6.05 -4.59 -2.19
N LYS A 108 -5.24 -5.63 -1.91
CA LYS A 108 -3.98 -5.44 -1.17
C LYS A 108 -3.05 -4.54 -1.97
N ALA A 109 -2.29 -3.73 -1.27
CA ALA A 109 -1.48 -2.70 -1.87
C ALA A 109 -0.16 -2.51 -1.14
N LEU A 110 0.81 -1.86 -1.80
CA LEU A 110 2.06 -1.42 -1.21
C LEU A 110 2.42 -0.01 -1.71
N VAL A 111 3.24 0.72 -0.96
CA VAL A 111 3.90 1.93 -1.44
C VAL A 111 5.24 1.56 -2.08
N TRP A 112 5.50 2.09 -3.26
CA TRP A 112 6.81 1.98 -3.87
C TRP A 112 7.74 3.07 -3.31
N GLU A 113 8.81 2.67 -2.64
CA GLU A 113 9.82 3.56 -2.04
C GLU A 113 11.20 3.40 -2.73
N GLY A 114 11.27 2.71 -3.88
CA GLY A 114 12.51 2.57 -4.65
C GLY A 114 12.94 3.87 -5.28
N ALA A 115 14.25 4.00 -5.58
CA ALA A 115 14.83 5.20 -6.19
C ALA A 115 14.43 5.38 -7.67
N GLU A 116 14.10 4.29 -8.35
CA GLU A 116 13.74 4.27 -9.77
C GLU A 116 12.28 3.86 -9.95
N ASP A 117 11.71 4.21 -11.10
CA ASP A 117 10.38 3.76 -11.49
C ASP A 117 10.32 2.24 -11.58
N VAL A 118 9.22 1.64 -11.12
CA VAL A 118 8.98 0.20 -11.17
C VAL A 118 7.88 -0.16 -12.16
N CYS A 119 8.12 -1.19 -12.98
CA CYS A 119 7.13 -1.69 -13.92
C CYS A 119 6.02 -2.46 -13.21
N ILE A 120 4.79 -2.39 -13.75
CA ILE A 120 3.63 -3.13 -13.24
C ILE A 120 2.88 -3.87 -14.35
N GLY A 121 2.26 -5.00 -13.99
CA GLY A 121 1.46 -5.83 -14.92
C GLY A 121 -0.03 -5.49 -14.93
N ALA A 122 -0.76 -6.11 -15.85
CA ALA A 122 -2.18 -5.85 -16.13
C ALA A 122 -3.15 -6.08 -14.96
N HIS A 123 -2.76 -6.88 -13.97
CA HIS A 123 -3.53 -7.19 -12.76
C HIS A 123 -3.14 -6.30 -11.57
N SER A 124 -2.53 -5.14 -11.86
CA SER A 124 -2.19 -4.12 -10.89
C SER A 124 -2.68 -2.75 -11.36
N CYS A 125 -2.88 -1.85 -10.41
CA CYS A 125 -3.20 -0.46 -10.66
C CYS A 125 -2.29 0.42 -9.80
N VAL A 126 -1.75 1.49 -10.38
CA VAL A 126 -1.02 2.54 -9.65
C VAL A 126 -2.00 3.64 -9.27
N LEU A 127 -1.92 4.08 -8.04
CA LEU A 127 -2.58 5.28 -7.53
C LEU A 127 -1.49 6.33 -7.28
N HIS A 128 -1.52 7.39 -8.05
CA HIS A 128 -0.69 8.55 -7.81
C HIS A 128 -1.48 9.58 -7.00
N THR A 129 -0.91 10.09 -5.91
CA THR A 129 -1.59 11.00 -4.99
C THR A 129 -0.62 11.99 -4.35
N GLU A 130 -1.09 13.17 -4.00
CA GLU A 130 -0.39 14.14 -3.15
C GLU A 130 -0.70 13.95 -1.64
N GLN A 131 -1.55 13.00 -1.31
CA GLN A 131 -1.81 12.61 0.07
C GLN A 131 -0.71 11.68 0.59
N ASN A 132 -0.68 11.41 1.88
CA ASN A 132 0.27 10.44 2.43
C ASN A 132 -0.10 9.02 1.96
N SER A 133 0.72 8.43 1.10
CA SER A 133 0.49 7.10 0.51
C SER A 133 0.38 5.98 1.56
N LYS A 134 1.16 6.05 2.65
CA LYS A 134 1.06 5.09 3.76
C LYS A 134 -0.25 5.24 4.52
N TYR A 135 -0.77 6.47 4.66
CA TYR A 135 -2.10 6.70 5.25
C TYR A 135 -3.18 5.96 4.47
N LEU A 136 -3.16 6.02 3.14
CA LEU A 136 -4.08 5.27 2.29
C LEU A 136 -3.95 3.76 2.51
N LEU A 137 -2.72 3.24 2.60
CA LEU A 137 -2.49 1.81 2.87
C LEU A 137 -3.07 1.36 4.20
N TYR A 138 -2.84 2.10 5.28
CA TYR A 138 -3.43 1.80 6.58
C TYR A 138 -4.95 1.90 6.52
N TYR A 139 -5.49 2.89 5.80
CA TYR A 139 -6.93 3.01 5.62
C TYR A 139 -7.52 1.81 4.87
N PHE A 140 -6.81 1.29 3.84
CA PHE A 140 -7.24 0.09 3.09
C PHE A 140 -7.31 -1.17 3.97
N GLN A 141 -6.60 -1.22 5.09
CA GLN A 141 -6.68 -2.32 6.05
C GLN A 141 -7.86 -2.20 7.02
N THR A 142 -8.53 -1.06 7.09
CA THR A 142 -9.66 -0.86 8.01
C THR A 142 -10.86 -1.70 7.61
N THR A 143 -11.62 -2.17 8.61
CA THR A 143 -12.89 -2.88 8.41
C THR A 143 -13.88 -2.06 7.56
N VAL A 144 -13.84 -0.73 7.67
CA VAL A 144 -14.70 0.18 6.90
C VAL A 144 -14.38 0.09 5.41
N PHE A 145 -13.11 0.12 5.03
CA PHE A 145 -12.69 -0.02 3.64
C PHE A 145 -12.95 -1.45 3.13
N GLN A 146 -12.64 -2.46 3.92
CA GLN A 146 -12.86 -3.86 3.52
C GLN A 146 -14.33 -4.15 3.18
N LYS A 147 -15.27 -3.65 3.99
CA LYS A 147 -16.72 -3.77 3.69
C LYS A 147 -17.15 -2.99 2.43
N GLN A 148 -16.47 -1.91 2.08
CA GLN A 148 -16.72 -1.22 0.81
C GLN A 148 -16.13 -2.03 -0.36
N LYS A 149 -14.91 -2.52 -0.22
CA LYS A 149 -14.23 -3.35 -1.21
C LYS A 149 -15.07 -4.56 -1.61
N GLU A 150 -15.66 -5.28 -0.65
CA GLU A 150 -16.57 -6.40 -0.90
C GLU A 150 -17.72 -6.08 -1.86
N LYS A 151 -18.19 -4.83 -1.86
CA LYS A 151 -19.26 -4.36 -2.75
C LYS A 151 -18.75 -3.87 -4.11
N LEU A 152 -17.46 -3.59 -4.22
CA LEU A 152 -16.82 -3.01 -5.40
C LEU A 152 -16.18 -4.04 -6.31
N VAL A 153 -15.90 -5.25 -5.76
CA VAL A 153 -15.31 -6.35 -6.53
C VAL A 153 -16.35 -7.07 -7.39
N ILE A 154 -15.87 -7.72 -8.45
CA ILE A 154 -16.68 -8.49 -9.40
C ILE A 154 -16.02 -9.85 -9.61
N GLY A 155 -16.82 -10.87 -9.84
CA GLY A 155 -16.36 -12.23 -10.12
C GLY A 155 -16.53 -13.16 -8.93
N THR A 156 -16.39 -14.48 -9.18
CA THR A 156 -16.57 -15.54 -8.16
C THR A 156 -15.37 -16.45 -8.04
N LYS A 157 -14.78 -16.91 -9.13
CA LYS A 157 -13.54 -17.73 -9.14
C LYS A 157 -12.29 -16.86 -9.24
N VAL A 158 -12.36 -15.87 -10.11
CA VAL A 158 -11.35 -14.81 -10.23
C VAL A 158 -12.06 -13.53 -9.84
N ILE A 159 -11.59 -12.92 -8.79
CA ILE A 159 -12.16 -11.70 -8.21
C ILE A 159 -11.36 -10.52 -8.74
N GLU A 160 -12.05 -9.54 -9.30
CA GLU A 160 -11.44 -8.34 -9.86
C GLU A 160 -11.98 -7.07 -9.18
N LEU A 161 -11.06 -6.16 -8.87
CA LEU A 161 -11.34 -4.81 -8.39
C LEU A 161 -10.95 -3.82 -9.49
N TYR A 162 -11.88 -3.45 -10.35
CA TYR A 162 -11.61 -2.51 -11.43
C TYR A 162 -11.28 -1.11 -10.88
N PRO A 163 -10.30 -0.39 -11.49
CA PRO A 163 -9.96 0.98 -11.08
C PRO A 163 -11.17 1.89 -10.97
N LYS A 164 -12.09 1.87 -11.95
CA LYS A 164 -13.34 2.66 -11.93
C LYS A 164 -14.25 2.37 -10.72
N ASN A 165 -14.18 1.17 -10.18
CA ASN A 165 -14.93 0.83 -8.97
C ASN A 165 -14.16 1.30 -7.73
N LEU A 166 -12.83 1.12 -7.71
CA LEU A 166 -11.99 1.58 -6.62
C LEU A 166 -12.02 3.11 -6.46
N GLU A 167 -12.10 3.87 -7.56
CA GLU A 167 -12.28 5.33 -7.56
C GLU A 167 -13.47 5.79 -6.71
N LYS A 168 -14.53 4.98 -6.61
CA LYS A 168 -15.76 5.27 -5.85
C LYS A 168 -15.65 4.95 -4.36
N ALA A 169 -14.57 4.31 -3.93
CA ALA A 169 -14.38 4.00 -2.52
C ALA A 169 -14.26 5.31 -1.72
N ILE A 170 -15.03 5.41 -0.65
CA ILE A 170 -15.05 6.58 0.21
C ILE A 170 -14.05 6.39 1.34
N ILE A 171 -13.18 7.37 1.52
CA ILE A 171 -12.24 7.41 2.64
C ILE A 171 -12.50 8.62 3.53
N ILE A 172 -12.11 8.52 4.79
CA ILE A 172 -12.04 9.66 5.70
C ILE A 172 -10.67 10.28 5.56
N LEU A 173 -10.61 11.51 5.13
CA LEU A 173 -9.37 12.22 4.83
C LEU A 173 -9.18 13.39 5.81
N PRO A 174 -8.25 13.29 6.77
CA PRO A 174 -7.81 14.42 7.59
C PRO A 174 -6.78 15.26 6.83
N SER A 175 -6.31 16.35 7.42
CA SER A 175 -5.22 17.17 6.87
C SER A 175 -3.94 16.32 6.69
N VAL A 176 -3.07 16.69 5.74
CA VAL A 176 -1.81 15.96 5.46
C VAL A 176 -0.96 15.83 6.73
N HIS A 177 -0.88 16.90 7.53
CA HIS A 177 -0.17 16.86 8.82
C HIS A 177 -0.72 15.78 9.79
N GLU A 178 -2.06 15.65 9.84
CA GLU A 178 -2.69 14.62 10.68
C GLU A 178 -2.50 13.21 10.09
N GLN A 179 -2.49 13.07 8.75
CA GLN A 179 -2.13 11.81 8.09
C GLN A 179 -0.72 11.38 8.47
N GLU A 180 0.26 12.30 8.42
CA GLU A 180 1.66 12.05 8.83
C GLU A 180 1.74 11.62 10.30
N ARG A 181 1.02 12.30 11.19
CA ARG A 181 0.96 11.95 12.62
C ARG A 181 0.42 10.55 12.83
N ILE A 182 -0.68 10.19 12.17
CA ILE A 182 -1.30 8.86 12.25
C ILE A 182 -0.32 7.79 11.73
N VAL A 183 0.29 8.00 10.55
CA VAL A 183 1.26 7.08 9.98
C VAL A 183 2.45 6.87 10.90
N SER A 184 3.01 7.94 11.48
CA SER A 184 4.13 7.85 12.43
C SER A 184 3.80 6.97 13.66
N ILE A 185 2.56 6.99 14.12
CA ILE A 185 2.11 6.15 15.23
C ILE A 185 1.98 4.69 14.77
N LEU A 186 1.32 4.46 13.63
CA LEU A 186 1.07 3.11 13.11
C LEU A 186 2.36 2.41 12.68
N ASP A 187 3.31 3.12 12.06
CA ASP A 187 4.63 2.57 11.71
C ASP A 187 5.40 2.10 12.96
N LYS A 188 5.27 2.81 14.11
CA LYS A 188 5.86 2.36 15.38
C LYS A 188 5.21 1.07 15.90
N PHE A 189 3.88 0.96 15.80
CA PHE A 189 3.19 -0.27 16.20
C PHE A 189 3.56 -1.44 15.29
N ASP A 190 3.65 -1.22 13.98
CA ASP A 190 4.06 -2.25 13.02
C ASP A 190 5.48 -2.77 13.33
N THR A 191 6.42 -1.87 13.62
CA THR A 191 7.77 -2.23 14.04
C THR A 191 7.74 -3.04 15.35
N LEU A 192 7.00 -2.60 16.37
CA LEU A 192 6.91 -3.28 17.64
C LEU A 192 6.29 -4.68 17.51
N THR A 193 5.25 -4.83 16.70
CA THR A 193 4.61 -6.13 16.47
C THR A 193 5.51 -7.08 15.68
N SER A 194 6.29 -6.59 14.73
CA SER A 194 7.28 -7.38 14.00
C SER A 194 8.39 -7.86 14.94
N ASP A 195 8.89 -7.01 15.81
CA ASP A 195 9.90 -7.37 16.81
C ASP A 195 9.35 -8.38 17.84
N LEU A 196 8.09 -8.24 18.25
CA LEU A 196 7.42 -9.19 19.15
C LEU A 196 7.27 -10.58 18.53
N THR A 197 6.98 -10.68 17.23
CA THR A 197 6.90 -11.97 16.54
C THR A 197 8.25 -12.66 16.39
N GLN A 198 9.36 -11.90 16.40
CA GLN A 198 10.72 -12.46 16.39
C GLN A 198 11.30 -12.64 17.80
N GLY A 199 11.01 -11.75 18.72
CA GLY A 199 11.54 -11.73 20.09
C GLY A 199 10.81 -12.68 21.07
N LEU A 200 9.48 -12.73 21.01
CA LEU A 200 8.65 -13.58 21.89
C LEU A 200 8.99 -15.08 21.84
N PRO A 201 9.17 -15.71 20.69
CA PRO A 201 9.56 -17.13 20.65
C PRO A 201 10.90 -17.38 21.34
N LYS A 202 11.87 -16.48 21.20
CA LYS A 202 13.19 -16.57 21.84
C LYS A 202 13.09 -16.35 23.34
N GLU A 203 12.25 -15.43 23.80
CA GLU A 203 12.01 -15.21 25.23
C GLU A 203 11.29 -16.40 25.86
N ILE A 204 10.28 -16.98 25.20
CA ILE A 204 9.59 -18.18 25.64
C ILE A 204 10.58 -19.34 25.80
N GLU A 205 11.47 -19.57 24.83
CA GLU A 205 12.50 -20.60 24.90
C GLU A 205 13.46 -20.38 26.07
N GLN A 206 13.89 -19.14 26.31
CA GLN A 206 14.76 -18.81 27.45
C GLN A 206 14.06 -19.03 28.79
N ARG A 207 12.79 -18.64 28.91
CA ARG A 207 11.97 -18.86 30.11
C ARG A 207 11.75 -20.34 30.37
N GLN A 208 11.54 -21.12 29.31
CA GLN A 208 11.41 -22.58 29.42
C GLN A 208 12.68 -23.23 29.96
N LYS A 209 13.86 -22.84 29.44
CA LYS A 209 15.16 -23.31 29.94
C LYS A 209 15.40 -22.92 31.41
N GLN A 210 15.03 -21.69 31.81
CA GLN A 210 15.10 -21.27 33.21
C GLN A 210 14.18 -22.11 34.10
N TYR A 211 12.94 -22.35 33.67
CA TYR A 211 12.00 -23.20 34.40
C TYR A 211 12.56 -24.62 34.60
N GLU A 212 13.06 -25.25 33.54
CA GLU A 212 13.64 -26.60 33.58
C GLU A 212 14.83 -26.65 34.55
N TYR A 213 15.73 -25.69 34.49
CA TYR A 213 16.88 -25.58 35.40
C TYR A 213 16.43 -25.50 36.87
N TRP A 214 15.51 -24.59 37.17
CA TRP A 214 15.04 -24.43 38.55
C TRP A 214 14.22 -25.63 39.03
N ARG A 215 13.40 -26.22 38.19
CA ARG A 215 12.67 -27.45 38.50
C ARG A 215 13.62 -28.58 38.88
N ASP A 216 14.63 -28.82 38.09
CA ASP A 216 15.58 -29.91 38.32
C ASP A 216 16.45 -29.64 39.57
N LEU A 217 16.80 -28.38 39.81
CA LEU A 217 17.53 -27.99 41.04
C LEU A 217 16.68 -28.17 42.32
N LEU A 218 15.41 -27.79 42.28
CA LEU A 218 14.51 -27.84 43.45
C LEU A 218 13.98 -29.25 43.72
N LEU A 219 13.90 -30.12 42.75
CA LEU A 219 13.35 -31.47 42.87
C LEU A 219 14.45 -32.53 43.03
N ASN A 220 15.72 -32.19 42.89
CA ASN A 220 16.82 -33.12 43.03
C ASN A 220 17.27 -33.14 44.50
N PHE A 221 16.48 -33.77 45.36
CA PHE A 221 16.85 -34.03 46.76
C PHE A 221 17.83 -35.20 46.81
N PRO A 222 18.89 -35.14 47.68
CA PRO A 222 19.78 -36.26 47.92
C PRO A 222 19.08 -37.38 48.65
#